data_d9fe39946b762f54c6c018e7819b2197
#
_entry.id   d9fe39946b762f54c6c018e7819b2197
#
_cell.length_a   1.000
_cell.length_b   1.000
_cell.length_c   1.000
_cell.angle_alpha   90.00
_cell.angle_beta   90.00
_cell.angle_gamma   90.00
#
_symmetry.space_group_name_H-M   'P 1'
#
loop_
_entity.id
_entity.type
_entity.pdbx_description
1 polymer ?
#
loop_
_entity_poly.entity_id
_entity_poly.type
_entity_poly.pdbx_seq_one_letter_code
_entity_poly.pdbx_strand_id
1 'polypeptide(L)'
;MNWGALDAGILGPALAAGLLVLLTHVPLGSQVLERGIVFIDLAIAQIAGLGVIAADAAGLPDGDGLHRQAAVGAALLGALLLTWTERKAPEQQEALIGVMFILAACAGILLLASNPHGGEHLKEMLVGQILWVHGTQLAGLAALSALLLAALRGGWVRRLGRFGFYAAFAIAVTASVQLVGVYLVFSSLIIPALAVRGYRGRGRYAVAYGIGACGYGLGLALSALLDLPSGAMVAWTLALCGLAFVVLLRVLMGRAVRPALAGRGDAVR
;
A
#
# COMPACT_ATOMS: atom_id res chain seq x y z
N MET A 1 -20.47 19.99 10.84
CA MET A 1 -19.22 19.37 11.31
C MET A 1 -19.48 18.81 12.70
N ASN A 2 -19.43 17.50 12.80
CA ASN A 2 -19.72 16.80 14.08
C ASN A 2 -18.40 16.57 14.84
N TRP A 3 -18.03 17.48 15.74
CA TRP A 3 -16.81 17.37 16.54
C TRP A 3 -16.81 16.16 17.49
N GLY A 4 -18.01 15.66 17.85
CA GLY A 4 -18.15 14.42 18.63
C GLY A 4 -17.76 13.14 17.87
N ALA A 5 -17.60 13.24 16.54
CA ALA A 5 -17.14 12.11 15.71
C ALA A 5 -15.62 11.84 15.81
N LEU A 6 -14.86 12.76 16.43
CA LEU A 6 -13.42 12.56 16.70
C LEU A 6 -13.22 11.68 17.95
N ASP A 7 -13.76 10.47 17.90
CA ASP A 7 -13.57 9.49 18.99
C ASP A 7 -12.19 8.82 18.86
N ALA A 8 -11.34 9.07 19.85
CA ALA A 8 -10.01 8.47 19.93
C ALA A 8 -10.06 6.94 20.05
N GLY A 9 -11.15 6.38 20.57
CA GLY A 9 -11.37 4.94 20.68
C GLY A 9 -11.52 4.28 19.29
N ILE A 10 -12.04 4.99 18.29
CA ILE A 10 -12.21 4.51 16.91
C ILE A 10 -11.04 4.96 16.03
N LEU A 11 -10.69 6.24 16.07
CA LEU A 11 -9.65 6.81 15.21
C LEU A 11 -8.23 6.39 15.62
N GLY A 12 -8.01 6.12 16.92
CA GLY A 12 -6.70 5.67 17.43
C GLY A 12 -6.25 4.32 16.84
N PRO A 13 -7.04 3.26 16.95
CA PRO A 13 -6.75 1.97 16.31
C PRO A 13 -6.60 2.07 14.80
N ALA A 14 -7.46 2.85 14.12
CA ALA A 14 -7.38 3.09 12.68
C ALA A 14 -6.07 3.78 12.27
N LEU A 15 -5.66 4.81 12.99
CA LEU A 15 -4.39 5.49 12.77
C LEU A 15 -3.21 4.54 13.02
N ALA A 16 -3.24 3.77 14.11
CA ALA A 16 -2.21 2.79 14.42
C ALA A 16 -2.08 1.74 13.31
N ALA A 17 -3.21 1.22 12.78
CA ALA A 17 -3.19 0.31 11.63
C ALA A 17 -2.53 0.96 10.41
N GLY A 18 -2.90 2.19 10.07
CA GLY A 18 -2.29 2.94 8.96
C GLY A 18 -0.78 3.14 9.14
N LEU A 19 -0.33 3.48 10.35
CA LEU A 19 1.10 3.64 10.65
C LEU A 19 1.86 2.31 10.54
N LEU A 20 1.26 1.19 10.98
CA LEU A 20 1.85 -0.14 10.81
C LEU A 20 1.94 -0.55 9.34
N VAL A 21 0.91 -0.25 8.54
CA VAL A 21 0.95 -0.45 7.08
C VAL A 21 2.11 0.35 6.48
N LEU A 22 2.25 1.62 6.81
CA LEU A 22 3.35 2.46 6.31
C LEU A 22 4.73 1.89 6.62
N LEU A 23 4.94 1.25 7.78
CA LEU A 23 6.23 0.68 8.18
C LEU A 23 6.78 -0.32 7.14
N THR A 24 5.92 -1.12 6.53
CA THR A 24 6.30 -2.09 5.49
C THR A 24 6.17 -1.51 4.09
N HIS A 25 5.15 -0.68 3.84
CA HIS A 25 4.82 -0.19 2.49
C HIS A 25 5.79 0.88 1.99
N VAL A 26 6.28 1.78 2.84
CA VAL A 26 7.26 2.80 2.43
C VAL A 26 8.56 2.18 1.87
N PRO A 27 9.22 1.22 2.55
CA PRO A 27 10.41 0.59 1.99
C PRO A 27 10.11 -0.32 0.80
N LEU A 28 8.96 -1.02 0.77
CA LEU A 28 8.55 -1.84 -0.37
C LEU A 28 8.21 -0.97 -1.58
N GLY A 29 7.48 0.14 -1.38
CA GLY A 29 7.13 1.09 -2.44
C GLY A 29 8.36 1.71 -3.10
N SER A 30 9.39 2.04 -2.32
CA SER A 30 10.67 2.49 -2.88
C SER A 30 11.29 1.45 -3.80
N GLN A 31 11.26 0.17 -3.42
CA GLN A 31 11.79 -0.94 -4.25
C GLN A 31 10.94 -1.19 -5.49
N VAL A 32 9.61 -1.07 -5.38
CA VAL A 32 8.66 -1.16 -6.50
C VAL A 32 8.94 -0.07 -7.55
N LEU A 33 9.09 1.18 -7.10
CA LEU A 33 9.41 2.31 -7.98
C LEU A 33 10.80 2.18 -8.64
N GLU A 34 11.77 1.61 -7.93
CA GLU A 34 13.12 1.35 -8.48
C GLU A 34 13.12 0.25 -9.53
N ARG A 35 12.23 -0.74 -9.40
CA ARG A 35 12.07 -1.84 -10.35
C ARG A 35 11.16 -1.51 -11.54
N GLY A 36 10.38 -0.42 -11.46
CA GLY A 36 9.43 -0.03 -12.49
C GLY A 36 8.19 -0.94 -12.58
N ILE A 37 7.81 -1.61 -11.49
CA ILE A 37 6.68 -2.56 -11.42
C ILE A 37 5.55 -2.01 -10.53
N VAL A 38 5.05 -0.82 -10.87
CA VAL A 38 4.14 -0.04 -10.01
C VAL A 38 2.80 -0.76 -9.75
N PHE A 39 2.29 -1.53 -10.71
CA PHE A 39 0.98 -2.20 -10.59
C PHE A 39 1.01 -3.56 -9.88
N ILE A 40 2.17 -3.99 -9.38
CA ILE A 40 2.31 -5.28 -8.68
C ILE A 40 1.37 -5.40 -7.47
N ASP A 41 1.16 -4.30 -6.77
CA ASP A 41 0.29 -4.22 -5.61
C ASP A 41 -1.16 -4.59 -5.96
N LEU A 42 -1.69 -3.96 -7.01
CA LEU A 42 -3.03 -4.24 -7.49
C LEU A 42 -3.19 -5.69 -7.97
N ALA A 43 -2.19 -6.23 -8.66
CA ALA A 43 -2.22 -7.62 -9.12
C ALA A 43 -2.23 -8.61 -7.95
N ILE A 44 -1.34 -8.43 -6.98
CA ILE A 44 -1.28 -9.29 -5.79
C ILE A 44 -2.55 -9.16 -4.94
N ALA A 45 -3.08 -7.94 -4.78
CA ALA A 45 -4.32 -7.72 -4.04
C ALA A 45 -5.52 -8.45 -4.70
N GLN A 46 -5.64 -8.38 -6.03
CA GLN A 46 -6.71 -9.08 -6.76
C GLN A 46 -6.54 -10.60 -6.72
N ILE A 47 -5.32 -11.11 -6.82
CA ILE A 47 -5.06 -12.56 -6.71
C ILE A 47 -5.37 -13.05 -5.28
N ALA A 48 -5.01 -12.30 -4.25
CA ALA A 48 -5.36 -12.61 -2.87
C ALA A 48 -6.88 -12.62 -2.65
N GLY A 49 -7.57 -11.58 -3.15
CA GLY A 49 -9.02 -11.48 -3.12
C GLY A 49 -9.71 -12.62 -3.86
N LEU A 50 -9.21 -12.99 -5.04
CA LEU A 50 -9.70 -14.15 -5.77
C LEU A 50 -9.57 -15.44 -4.95
N GLY A 51 -8.49 -15.57 -4.15
CA GLY A 51 -8.32 -16.69 -3.23
C GLY A 51 -9.42 -16.75 -2.16
N VAL A 52 -9.81 -15.60 -1.59
CA VAL A 52 -10.93 -15.50 -0.64
C VAL A 52 -12.24 -15.88 -1.31
N ILE A 53 -12.55 -15.27 -2.45
CA ILE A 53 -13.78 -15.53 -3.21
C ILE A 53 -13.89 -17.02 -3.62
N ALA A 54 -12.77 -17.63 -4.02
CA ALA A 54 -12.74 -19.04 -4.38
C ALA A 54 -12.98 -19.95 -3.16
N ALA A 55 -12.48 -19.57 -1.98
CA ALA A 55 -12.71 -20.29 -0.73
C ALA A 55 -14.21 -20.23 -0.33
N ASP A 56 -14.83 -19.05 -0.44
CA ASP A 56 -16.25 -18.85 -0.22
C ASP A 56 -17.10 -19.67 -1.20
N ALA A 57 -16.79 -19.60 -2.49
CA ALA A 57 -17.47 -20.37 -3.53
C ALA A 57 -17.32 -21.90 -3.35
N ALA A 58 -16.24 -22.36 -2.72
CA ALA A 58 -16.01 -23.75 -2.36
C ALA A 58 -16.76 -24.18 -1.09
N GLY A 59 -17.48 -23.25 -0.43
CA GLY A 59 -18.26 -23.53 0.80
C GLY A 59 -17.38 -23.75 2.04
N LEU A 60 -16.18 -23.18 2.07
CA LEU A 60 -15.33 -23.25 3.26
C LEU A 60 -15.97 -22.44 4.40
N PRO A 61 -15.95 -22.96 5.65
CA PRO A 61 -16.61 -22.29 6.77
C PRO A 61 -15.93 -20.97 7.10
N ASP A 62 -16.77 -19.96 7.37
CA ASP A 62 -16.33 -18.67 7.88
C ASP A 62 -15.83 -18.81 9.33
N GLY A 63 -14.70 -18.18 9.64
CA GLY A 63 -14.18 -18.08 11.00
C GLY A 63 -12.94 -18.91 11.34
N ASP A 64 -12.62 -19.96 10.59
CA ASP A 64 -11.48 -20.86 10.88
C ASP A 64 -10.13 -20.38 10.31
N GLY A 65 -10.05 -19.14 9.84
CA GLY A 65 -8.85 -18.60 9.20
C GLY A 65 -8.56 -19.18 7.82
N LEU A 66 -9.40 -20.09 7.30
CA LEU A 66 -9.23 -20.74 5.99
C LEU A 66 -9.27 -19.73 4.84
N HIS A 67 -10.17 -18.76 4.88
CA HIS A 67 -10.23 -17.68 3.89
C HIS A 67 -8.93 -16.86 3.86
N ARG A 68 -8.36 -16.58 5.04
CA ARG A 68 -7.06 -15.90 5.13
C ARG A 68 -5.92 -16.76 4.58
N GLN A 69 -5.94 -18.07 4.85
CA GLN A 69 -4.96 -19.00 4.29
C GLN A 69 -5.08 -19.10 2.76
N ALA A 70 -6.31 -19.13 2.24
CA ALA A 70 -6.58 -19.11 0.80
C ALA A 70 -6.06 -17.82 0.15
N ALA A 71 -6.28 -16.65 0.77
CA ALA A 71 -5.73 -15.37 0.30
C ALA A 71 -4.21 -15.39 0.25
N VAL A 72 -3.56 -15.82 1.32
CA VAL A 72 -2.08 -15.90 1.39
C VAL A 72 -1.54 -16.94 0.40
N GLY A 73 -2.17 -18.10 0.30
CA GLY A 73 -1.82 -19.14 -0.66
C GLY A 73 -1.89 -18.65 -2.10
N ALA A 74 -3.00 -18.01 -2.48
CA ALA A 74 -3.18 -17.41 -3.80
C ALA A 74 -2.12 -16.32 -4.08
N ALA A 75 -1.88 -15.42 -3.13
CA ALA A 75 -0.87 -14.38 -3.25
C ALA A 75 0.55 -14.94 -3.43
N LEU A 76 0.90 -16.02 -2.71
CA LEU A 76 2.19 -16.69 -2.88
C LEU A 76 2.32 -17.41 -4.23
N LEU A 77 1.24 -18.01 -4.74
CA LEU A 77 1.21 -18.55 -6.10
C LEU A 77 1.41 -17.43 -7.13
N GLY A 78 0.76 -16.26 -6.93
CA GLY A 78 1.00 -15.06 -7.71
C GLY A 78 2.46 -14.62 -7.67
N ALA A 79 3.07 -14.62 -6.48
CA ALA A 79 4.48 -14.28 -6.31
C ALA A 79 5.44 -15.25 -7.04
N LEU A 80 5.13 -16.54 -7.04
CA LEU A 80 5.86 -17.55 -7.81
C LEU A 80 5.74 -17.28 -9.32
N LEU A 81 4.52 -17.02 -9.79
CA LEU A 81 4.27 -16.71 -11.19
C LEU A 81 5.00 -15.43 -11.62
N LEU A 82 4.94 -14.37 -10.82
CA LEU A 82 5.66 -13.12 -11.06
C LEU A 82 7.19 -13.33 -11.08
N THR A 83 7.71 -14.17 -10.19
CA THR A 83 9.13 -14.52 -10.19
C THR A 83 9.52 -15.23 -11.48
N TRP A 84 8.66 -16.12 -11.96
CA TRP A 84 8.88 -16.86 -13.20
C TRP A 84 8.83 -15.94 -14.43
N THR A 85 7.81 -15.07 -14.52
CA THR A 85 7.66 -14.12 -15.63
C THR A 85 8.81 -13.12 -15.68
N GLU A 86 9.28 -12.60 -14.54
CA GLU A 86 10.43 -11.69 -14.48
C GLU A 86 11.74 -12.36 -15.00
N ARG A 87 11.86 -13.68 -14.79
CA ARG A 87 13.02 -14.42 -15.34
C ARG A 87 12.95 -14.63 -16.85
N LYS A 88 11.73 -14.81 -17.38
CA LYS A 88 11.50 -15.15 -18.80
C LYS A 88 11.32 -13.94 -19.70
N ALA A 89 10.67 -12.90 -19.21
CA ALA A 89 10.33 -11.70 -19.97
C ALA A 89 10.46 -10.43 -19.10
N PRO A 90 11.65 -10.07 -18.63
CA PRO A 90 11.86 -8.95 -17.72
C PRO A 90 11.40 -7.60 -18.31
N GLU A 91 11.56 -7.40 -19.62
CA GLU A 91 11.15 -6.18 -20.32
C GLU A 91 9.64 -6.00 -20.40
N GLN A 92 8.87 -7.10 -20.27
CA GLN A 92 7.42 -7.10 -20.35
C GLN A 92 6.76 -7.27 -18.97
N GLN A 93 7.55 -7.23 -17.88
CA GLN A 93 7.08 -7.58 -16.54
C GLN A 93 5.88 -6.73 -16.09
N GLU A 94 5.92 -5.41 -16.33
CA GLU A 94 4.83 -4.51 -15.97
C GLU A 94 3.53 -4.84 -16.74
N ALA A 95 3.64 -5.14 -18.03
CA ALA A 95 2.49 -5.54 -18.84
C ALA A 95 1.89 -6.89 -18.37
N LEU A 96 2.76 -7.86 -18.02
CA LEU A 96 2.32 -9.15 -17.49
C LEU A 96 1.64 -9.02 -16.13
N ILE A 97 2.13 -8.13 -15.27
CA ILE A 97 1.48 -7.77 -14.01
C ILE A 97 0.08 -7.21 -14.28
N GLY A 98 -0.07 -6.30 -15.25
CA GLY A 98 -1.36 -5.74 -15.66
C GLY A 98 -2.33 -6.81 -16.18
N VAL A 99 -1.85 -7.76 -16.97
CA VAL A 99 -2.65 -8.89 -17.44
C VAL A 99 -3.10 -9.77 -16.27
N MET A 100 -2.21 -10.09 -15.34
CA MET A 100 -2.55 -10.88 -14.16
C MET A 100 -3.58 -10.19 -13.28
N PHE A 101 -3.45 -8.86 -13.10
CA PHE A 101 -4.45 -8.05 -12.40
C PHE A 101 -5.83 -8.18 -13.02
N ILE A 102 -5.95 -7.95 -14.34
CA ILE A 102 -7.23 -8.01 -15.06
C ILE A 102 -7.83 -9.41 -15.01
N LEU A 103 -7.03 -10.46 -15.25
CA LEU A 103 -7.53 -11.83 -15.21
C LEU A 103 -8.02 -12.23 -13.81
N ALA A 104 -7.31 -11.87 -12.76
CA ALA A 104 -7.73 -12.13 -11.38
C ALA A 104 -9.02 -11.36 -11.03
N ALA A 105 -9.12 -10.09 -11.41
CA ALA A 105 -10.32 -9.28 -11.19
C ALA A 105 -11.53 -9.86 -11.94
N CYS A 106 -11.38 -10.22 -13.22
CA CYS A 106 -12.45 -10.82 -14.00
C CYS A 106 -12.88 -12.19 -13.45
N ALA A 107 -11.93 -13.01 -13.01
CA ALA A 107 -12.24 -14.29 -12.38
C ALA A 107 -13.05 -14.11 -11.08
N GLY A 108 -12.69 -13.13 -10.26
CA GLY A 108 -13.46 -12.76 -9.07
C GLY A 108 -14.89 -12.34 -9.40
N ILE A 109 -15.08 -11.47 -10.39
CA ILE A 109 -16.41 -11.05 -10.85
C ILE A 109 -17.23 -12.25 -11.35
N LEU A 110 -16.62 -13.15 -12.12
CA LEU A 110 -17.30 -14.35 -12.62
C LEU A 110 -17.74 -15.30 -11.50
N LEU A 111 -16.90 -15.49 -10.47
CA LEU A 111 -17.24 -16.30 -9.31
C LEU A 111 -18.35 -15.66 -8.48
N LEU A 112 -18.37 -14.34 -8.36
CA LEU A 112 -19.40 -13.60 -7.63
C LEU A 112 -20.70 -13.38 -8.42
N ALA A 113 -20.74 -13.70 -9.71
CA ALA A 113 -21.90 -13.44 -10.58
C ALA A 113 -23.19 -14.12 -10.11
N SER A 114 -23.09 -15.25 -9.42
CA SER A 114 -24.21 -15.97 -8.82
C SER A 114 -24.51 -15.58 -7.37
N ASN A 115 -23.68 -14.75 -6.73
CA ASN A 115 -23.86 -14.32 -5.35
C ASN A 115 -24.66 -13.00 -5.28
N PRO A 116 -25.85 -12.97 -4.64
CA PRO A 116 -26.67 -11.74 -4.53
C PRO A 116 -25.94 -10.57 -3.84
N HIS A 117 -24.97 -10.86 -2.96
CA HIS A 117 -24.17 -9.87 -2.23
C HIS A 117 -22.79 -9.63 -2.86
N GLY A 118 -22.52 -10.18 -4.04
CA GLY A 118 -21.21 -10.09 -4.70
C GLY A 118 -20.69 -8.68 -4.91
N GLY A 119 -21.58 -7.72 -5.21
CA GLY A 119 -21.24 -6.32 -5.37
C GLY A 119 -20.80 -5.64 -4.06
N GLU A 120 -21.39 -6.02 -2.92
CA GLU A 120 -21.02 -5.50 -1.60
C GLU A 120 -19.65 -6.04 -1.18
N HIS A 121 -19.41 -7.34 -1.38
CA HIS A 121 -18.11 -7.97 -1.14
C HIS A 121 -16.97 -7.30 -1.93
N LEU A 122 -17.22 -7.04 -3.21
CA LEU A 122 -16.23 -6.35 -4.05
C LEU A 122 -15.95 -4.92 -3.55
N LYS A 123 -16.99 -4.18 -3.15
CA LYS A 123 -16.86 -2.84 -2.59
C LYS A 123 -16.07 -2.85 -1.29
N GLU A 124 -16.33 -3.78 -0.38
CA GLU A 124 -15.61 -3.91 0.90
C GLU A 124 -14.12 -4.21 0.69
N MET A 125 -13.78 -5.09 -0.24
CA MET A 125 -12.38 -5.37 -0.59
C MET A 125 -11.65 -4.14 -1.12
N LEU A 126 -12.30 -3.32 -1.94
CA LEU A 126 -11.68 -2.14 -2.54
C LEU A 126 -11.50 -0.99 -1.54
N VAL A 127 -12.54 -0.70 -0.76
CA VAL A 127 -12.59 0.46 0.15
C VAL A 127 -11.94 0.13 1.51
N GLY A 128 -12.07 -1.13 1.97
CA GLY A 128 -11.60 -1.58 3.29
C GLY A 128 -12.46 -1.05 4.44
N GLN A 129 -12.15 -1.51 5.64
CA GLN A 129 -12.88 -1.18 6.88
C GLN A 129 -11.92 -0.72 8.00
N ILE A 130 -11.01 0.19 7.69
CA ILE A 130 -9.95 0.63 8.62
C ILE A 130 -10.49 1.14 9.97
N LEU A 131 -11.71 1.69 10.02
CA LEU A 131 -12.32 2.19 11.25
C LEU A 131 -12.77 1.06 12.21
N TRP A 132 -12.94 -0.15 11.70
CA TRP A 132 -13.43 -1.31 12.46
C TRP A 132 -12.31 -2.31 12.82
N VAL A 133 -11.07 -1.85 12.82
CA VAL A 133 -9.92 -2.69 13.17
C VAL A 133 -9.92 -3.02 14.65
N HIS A 134 -9.91 -4.32 14.96
CA HIS A 134 -9.87 -4.84 16.32
C HIS A 134 -8.44 -4.97 16.84
N GLY A 135 -8.27 -4.91 18.18
CA GLY A 135 -6.94 -4.98 18.80
C GLY A 135 -6.14 -6.25 18.45
N THR A 136 -6.81 -7.39 18.27
CA THR A 136 -6.18 -8.65 17.84
C THR A 136 -5.63 -8.58 16.42
N GLN A 137 -6.35 -7.93 15.50
CA GLN A 137 -5.90 -7.70 14.12
C GLN A 137 -4.71 -6.75 14.10
N LEU A 138 -4.76 -5.69 14.91
CA LEU A 138 -3.67 -4.73 15.06
C LEU A 138 -2.39 -5.40 15.61
N ALA A 139 -2.51 -6.26 16.63
CA ALA A 139 -1.40 -7.02 17.17
C ALA A 139 -0.79 -7.98 16.12
N GLY A 140 -1.65 -8.67 15.35
CA GLY A 140 -1.22 -9.55 14.26
C GLY A 140 -0.47 -8.77 13.16
N LEU A 141 -1.01 -7.61 12.75
CA LEU A 141 -0.36 -6.74 11.76
C LEU A 141 0.98 -6.20 12.30
N ALA A 142 1.05 -5.83 13.57
CA ALA A 142 2.28 -5.36 14.20
C ALA A 142 3.35 -6.45 14.23
N ALA A 143 3.00 -7.65 14.64
CA ALA A 143 3.92 -8.80 14.65
C ALA A 143 4.42 -9.13 13.24
N LEU A 144 3.52 -9.17 12.25
CA LEU A 144 3.87 -9.41 10.86
C LEU A 144 4.76 -8.31 10.30
N SER A 145 4.45 -7.03 10.56
CA SER A 145 5.25 -5.89 10.12
C SER A 145 6.65 -5.93 10.73
N ALA A 146 6.78 -6.27 12.02
CA ALA A 146 8.06 -6.44 12.68
C ALA A 146 8.89 -7.57 12.05
N LEU A 147 8.26 -8.72 11.78
CA LEU A 147 8.91 -9.86 11.12
C LEU A 147 9.39 -9.51 9.71
N LEU A 148 8.55 -8.87 8.90
CA LEU A 148 8.89 -8.45 7.54
C LEU A 148 10.03 -7.43 7.55
N LEU A 149 9.99 -6.43 8.45
CA LEU A 149 11.07 -5.45 8.57
C LEU A 149 12.38 -6.11 9.02
N ALA A 150 12.32 -7.05 9.95
CA ALA A 150 13.49 -7.83 10.37
C ALA A 150 14.07 -8.63 9.20
N ALA A 151 13.21 -9.27 8.41
CA ALA A 151 13.62 -10.04 7.22
C ALA A 151 14.23 -9.14 6.12
N LEU A 152 13.66 -7.95 5.91
CA LEU A 152 14.18 -6.95 4.95
C LEU A 152 15.54 -6.41 5.39
N ARG A 153 15.70 -6.03 6.69
CA ARG A 153 16.96 -5.51 7.24
C ARG A 153 18.03 -6.59 7.38
N GLY A 154 17.63 -7.79 7.82
CA GLY A 154 18.54 -8.93 7.99
C GLY A 154 19.07 -9.54 6.69
N GLY A 155 18.59 -9.04 5.55
CA GLY A 155 19.02 -9.51 4.24
C GLY A 155 18.45 -10.87 3.82
N TRP A 156 17.52 -11.44 4.58
CA TRP A 156 16.89 -12.73 4.27
C TRP A 156 16.11 -12.65 2.95
N VAL A 157 15.38 -11.55 2.73
CA VAL A 157 14.67 -11.30 1.48
C VAL A 157 15.64 -11.27 0.30
N ARG A 158 16.82 -10.66 0.47
CA ARG A 158 17.87 -10.63 -0.58
C ARG A 158 18.48 -12.01 -0.84
N ARG A 159 18.64 -12.85 0.18
CA ARG A 159 19.16 -14.23 0.03
C ARG A 159 18.23 -15.11 -0.81
N LEU A 160 16.92 -14.91 -0.71
CA LEU A 160 15.91 -15.60 -1.52
C LEU A 160 15.77 -15.01 -2.94
N GLY A 161 16.53 -13.96 -3.25
CA GLY A 161 16.54 -13.31 -4.56
C GLY A 161 15.22 -12.69 -4.97
N ARG A 162 14.82 -12.86 -6.23
CA ARG A 162 13.56 -12.30 -6.77
C ARG A 162 12.35 -12.84 -6.03
N PHE A 163 12.28 -14.14 -5.80
CA PHE A 163 11.17 -14.76 -5.08
C PHE A 163 11.01 -14.19 -3.67
N GLY A 164 12.11 -13.93 -2.95
CA GLY A 164 12.06 -13.33 -1.62
C GLY A 164 11.37 -11.98 -1.60
N PHE A 165 11.63 -11.13 -2.60
CA PHE A 165 10.96 -9.85 -2.74
C PHE A 165 9.46 -10.02 -3.00
N TYR A 166 9.08 -10.83 -4.01
CA TYR A 166 7.67 -11.04 -4.35
C TYR A 166 6.88 -11.70 -3.23
N ALA A 167 7.46 -12.66 -2.52
CA ALA A 167 6.83 -13.32 -1.39
C ALA A 167 6.61 -12.36 -0.20
N ALA A 168 7.66 -11.59 0.18
CA ALA A 168 7.53 -10.59 1.24
C ALA A 168 6.50 -9.52 0.88
N PHE A 169 6.49 -9.07 -0.38
CA PHE A 169 5.53 -8.14 -0.92
C PHE A 169 4.10 -8.69 -0.88
N ALA A 170 3.91 -9.92 -1.38
CA ALA A 170 2.61 -10.59 -1.37
C ALA A 170 2.02 -10.74 0.04
N ILE A 171 2.85 -11.15 1.01
CA ILE A 171 2.42 -11.28 2.41
C ILE A 171 2.06 -9.90 3.00
N ALA A 172 2.89 -8.88 2.78
CA ALA A 172 2.63 -7.52 3.27
C ALA A 172 1.32 -6.95 2.71
N VAL A 173 1.13 -7.03 1.39
CA VAL A 173 -0.06 -6.50 0.71
C VAL A 173 -1.30 -7.27 1.13
N THR A 174 -1.27 -8.61 1.11
CA THR A 174 -2.44 -9.43 1.48
C THR A 174 -2.92 -9.15 2.90
N ALA A 175 -2.00 -9.05 3.87
CA ALA A 175 -2.36 -8.75 5.25
C ALA A 175 -2.91 -7.33 5.41
N SER A 176 -2.38 -6.36 4.66
CA SER A 176 -2.82 -4.96 4.74
C SER A 176 -4.15 -4.74 4.03
N VAL A 177 -4.37 -5.35 2.85
CA VAL A 177 -5.61 -5.21 2.08
C VAL A 177 -6.83 -5.67 2.87
N GLN A 178 -6.72 -6.76 3.60
CA GLN A 178 -7.82 -7.28 4.43
C GLN A 178 -8.25 -6.30 5.54
N LEU A 179 -7.39 -5.38 5.94
CA LEU A 179 -7.68 -4.41 7.00
C LEU A 179 -8.04 -3.04 6.45
N VAL A 180 -7.31 -2.55 5.47
CA VAL A 180 -7.41 -1.15 5.03
C VAL A 180 -7.93 -1.01 3.60
N GLY A 181 -8.10 -2.10 2.86
CA GLY A 181 -8.58 -2.12 1.47
C GLY A 181 -7.51 -1.81 0.43
N VAL A 182 -7.81 -2.20 -0.83
CA VAL A 182 -6.87 -2.12 -1.96
C VAL A 182 -6.44 -0.68 -2.25
N TYR A 183 -7.39 0.27 -2.28
CA TYR A 183 -7.08 1.66 -2.63
C TYR A 183 -6.11 2.30 -1.63
N LEU A 184 -6.31 2.03 -0.34
CA LEU A 184 -5.49 2.62 0.71
C LEU A 184 -4.11 1.97 0.79
N VAL A 185 -4.02 0.66 0.56
CA VAL A 185 -2.75 -0.07 0.46
C VAL A 185 -1.91 0.50 -0.69
N PHE A 186 -2.48 0.60 -1.90
CA PHE A 186 -1.79 1.16 -3.06
C PHE A 186 -1.32 2.60 -2.82
N SER A 187 -2.19 3.45 -2.27
CA SER A 187 -1.85 4.84 -1.95
C SER A 187 -0.70 4.94 -0.94
N SER A 188 -0.72 4.09 0.09
CA SER A 188 0.31 4.04 1.14
C SER A 188 1.65 3.52 0.63
N LEU A 189 1.63 2.64 -0.37
CA LEU A 189 2.82 2.10 -1.01
C LEU A 189 3.49 3.14 -1.91
N ILE A 190 2.71 3.75 -2.80
CA ILE A 190 3.24 4.53 -3.91
C ILE A 190 3.44 5.99 -3.53
N ILE A 191 2.45 6.65 -2.92
CA ILE A 191 2.47 8.11 -2.76
C ILE A 191 3.62 8.61 -1.89
N PRO A 192 3.87 8.08 -0.67
CA PRO A 192 4.98 8.54 0.14
C PRO A 192 6.34 8.24 -0.50
N ALA A 193 6.50 7.07 -1.12
CA ALA A 193 7.73 6.68 -1.80
C ALA A 193 8.02 7.56 -3.02
N LEU A 194 6.99 7.88 -3.81
CA LEU A 194 7.08 8.76 -4.99
C LEU A 194 7.41 10.20 -4.59
N ALA A 195 6.77 10.73 -3.54
CA ALA A 195 6.98 12.09 -3.06
C ALA A 195 8.44 12.35 -2.70
N VAL A 196 9.12 11.35 -2.11
CA VAL A 196 10.53 11.47 -1.71
C VAL A 196 11.53 10.98 -2.76
N ARG A 197 11.09 10.59 -3.97
CA ARG A 197 11.99 10.06 -5.01
C ARG A 197 13.09 11.05 -5.39
N GLY A 198 12.78 12.35 -5.43
CA GLY A 198 13.73 13.43 -5.72
C GLY A 198 14.55 13.90 -4.52
N TYR A 199 14.24 13.44 -3.31
CA TYR A 199 14.93 13.86 -2.10
C TYR A 199 16.14 12.99 -1.81
N ARG A 200 17.34 13.58 -1.87
CA ARG A 200 18.64 12.89 -1.70
C ARG A 200 19.18 12.90 -0.26
N GLY A 201 18.42 13.43 0.71
CA GLY A 201 18.83 13.52 2.11
C GLY A 201 18.85 12.15 2.83
N ARG A 202 19.71 12.03 3.86
CA ARG A 202 19.80 10.81 4.70
C ARG A 202 18.47 10.42 5.38
N GLY A 203 17.55 11.38 5.56
CA GLY A 203 16.23 11.18 6.18
C GLY A 203 15.11 10.77 5.21
N ARG A 204 15.40 10.30 3.98
CA ARG A 204 14.39 10.01 2.93
C ARG A 204 13.20 9.19 3.46
N TYR A 205 13.47 8.09 4.17
CA TYR A 205 12.42 7.26 4.75
C TYR A 205 11.64 7.97 5.86
N ALA A 206 12.33 8.71 6.74
CA ALA A 206 11.65 9.46 7.80
C ALA A 206 10.69 10.51 7.24
N VAL A 207 11.08 11.19 6.16
CA VAL A 207 10.21 12.13 5.44
C VAL A 207 9.02 11.40 4.81
N ALA A 208 9.24 10.26 4.16
CA ALA A 208 8.16 9.46 3.58
C ALA A 208 7.16 8.99 4.66
N TYR A 209 7.64 8.52 5.80
CA TYR A 209 6.79 8.17 6.96
C TYR A 209 6.03 9.39 7.49
N GLY A 210 6.68 10.56 7.56
CA GLY A 210 6.05 11.82 7.98
C GLY A 210 4.89 12.21 7.05
N ILE A 211 5.10 12.15 5.73
CA ILE A 211 4.06 12.39 4.72
C ILE A 211 2.92 11.39 4.91
N GLY A 212 3.23 10.11 5.07
CA GLY A 212 2.25 9.06 5.31
C GLY A 212 1.45 9.29 6.58
N ALA A 213 2.11 9.56 7.71
CA ALA A 213 1.47 9.80 9.00
C ALA A 213 0.56 11.04 8.98
N CYS A 214 1.01 12.12 8.36
CA CYS A 214 0.18 13.32 8.15
C CYS A 214 -1.05 13.01 7.28
N GLY A 215 -0.86 12.28 6.16
CA GLY A 215 -1.95 11.88 5.29
C GLY A 215 -3.00 11.03 6.00
N TYR A 216 -2.58 10.03 6.77
CA TYR A 216 -3.50 9.21 7.57
C TYR A 216 -4.21 10.02 8.65
N GLY A 217 -3.48 10.82 9.43
CA GLY A 217 -4.07 11.63 10.48
C GLY A 217 -5.12 12.62 9.96
N LEU A 218 -4.77 13.38 8.92
CA LEU A 218 -5.69 14.33 8.28
C LEU A 218 -6.87 13.61 7.61
N GLY A 219 -6.61 12.50 6.90
CA GLY A 219 -7.65 11.78 6.19
C GLY A 219 -8.68 11.14 7.10
N LEU A 220 -8.24 10.52 8.20
CA LEU A 220 -9.15 9.95 9.20
C LEU A 220 -9.95 11.05 9.91
N ALA A 221 -9.30 12.16 10.29
CA ALA A 221 -10.00 13.29 10.90
C ALA A 221 -11.05 13.89 9.97
N LEU A 222 -10.72 14.15 8.71
CA LEU A 222 -11.65 14.70 7.72
C LEU A 222 -12.78 13.71 7.40
N SER A 223 -12.48 12.40 7.30
CA SER A 223 -13.47 11.35 7.13
C SER A 223 -14.52 11.40 8.25
N ALA A 224 -14.07 11.46 9.50
CA ALA A 224 -14.97 11.53 10.67
C ALA A 224 -15.79 12.83 10.72
N LEU A 225 -15.18 13.98 10.39
CA LEU A 225 -15.85 15.28 10.43
C LEU A 225 -16.89 15.46 9.31
N LEU A 226 -16.64 14.85 8.13
CA LEU A 226 -17.46 15.02 6.93
C LEU A 226 -18.36 13.81 6.64
N ASP A 227 -18.28 12.76 7.45
CA ASP A 227 -18.99 11.48 7.28
C ASP A 227 -18.74 10.87 5.89
N LEU A 228 -17.46 10.82 5.48
CA LEU A 228 -17.02 10.31 4.18
C LEU A 228 -16.23 9.01 4.32
N PRO A 229 -16.20 8.14 3.28
CA PRO A 229 -15.43 6.88 3.30
C PRO A 229 -13.95 7.10 3.65
N SER A 230 -13.49 6.49 4.74
CA SER A 230 -12.16 6.73 5.32
C SER A 230 -11.02 6.36 4.37
N GLY A 231 -11.11 5.23 3.66
CA GLY A 231 -10.09 4.82 2.71
C GLY A 231 -9.86 5.85 1.60
N ALA A 232 -10.95 6.37 1.01
CA ALA A 232 -10.88 7.39 -0.03
C ALA A 232 -10.33 8.73 0.50
N MET A 233 -10.78 9.16 1.68
CA MET A 233 -10.30 10.41 2.29
C MET A 233 -8.82 10.35 2.62
N VAL A 234 -8.34 9.24 3.18
CA VAL A 234 -6.92 9.04 3.47
C VAL A 234 -6.09 9.00 2.18
N ALA A 235 -6.57 8.35 1.11
CA ALA A 235 -5.87 8.33 -0.17
C ALA A 235 -5.69 9.75 -0.75
N TRP A 236 -6.74 10.58 -0.71
CA TRP A 236 -6.67 11.98 -1.14
C TRP A 236 -5.74 12.83 -0.28
N THR A 237 -5.80 12.70 1.04
CA THR A 237 -4.91 13.44 1.94
C THR A 237 -3.45 13.02 1.80
N LEU A 238 -3.17 11.73 1.60
CA LEU A 238 -1.83 11.24 1.24
C LEU A 238 -1.30 11.93 -0.03
N ALA A 239 -2.13 12.00 -1.08
CA ALA A 239 -1.77 12.65 -2.34
C ALA A 239 -1.49 14.15 -2.15
N LEU A 240 -2.34 14.84 -1.40
CA LEU A 240 -2.16 16.27 -1.11
C LEU A 240 -0.91 16.54 -0.26
N CYS A 241 -0.65 15.75 0.78
CA CYS A 241 0.56 15.86 1.59
C CYS A 241 1.83 15.58 0.75
N GLY A 242 1.80 14.55 -0.08
CA GLY A 242 2.88 14.22 -0.99
C GLY A 242 3.17 15.34 -2.00
N LEU A 243 2.11 15.87 -2.63
CA LEU A 243 2.20 16.99 -3.56
C LEU A 243 2.76 18.25 -2.90
N ALA A 244 2.21 18.60 -1.73
CA ALA A 244 2.67 19.75 -0.95
C ALA A 244 4.17 19.65 -0.62
N PHE A 245 4.64 18.47 -0.22
CA PHE A 245 6.07 18.24 0.02
C PHE A 245 6.90 18.42 -1.25
N VAL A 246 6.50 17.86 -2.40
CA VAL A 246 7.22 18.00 -3.67
C VAL A 246 7.29 19.46 -4.12
N VAL A 247 6.19 20.20 -4.02
CA VAL A 247 6.14 21.65 -4.34
C VAL A 247 7.08 22.44 -3.43
N LEU A 248 6.99 22.20 -2.11
CA LEU A 248 7.84 22.86 -1.12
C LEU A 248 9.34 22.59 -1.42
N LEU A 249 9.70 21.33 -1.69
CA LEU A 249 11.06 20.94 -2.02
C LEU A 249 11.57 21.67 -3.27
N ARG A 250 10.75 21.77 -4.33
CA ARG A 250 11.11 22.50 -5.56
C ARG A 250 11.31 24.00 -5.32
N VAL A 251 10.45 24.63 -4.52
CA VAL A 251 10.56 26.05 -4.17
C VAL A 251 11.83 26.32 -3.38
N LEU A 252 12.14 25.45 -2.40
CA LEU A 252 13.37 25.60 -1.59
C LEU A 252 14.64 25.39 -2.43
N MET A 253 14.67 24.37 -3.28
CA MET A 253 15.81 24.12 -4.18
C MET A 253 15.94 25.20 -5.25
N GLY A 254 14.85 25.71 -5.82
CA GLY A 254 14.88 26.81 -6.79
C GLY A 254 15.36 28.12 -6.18
N ARG A 255 15.10 28.36 -4.88
CA ARG A 255 15.65 29.52 -4.16
C ARG A 255 17.13 29.39 -3.86
N ALA A 256 17.63 28.17 -3.63
CA ALA A 256 19.05 27.92 -3.37
C ALA A 256 19.94 28.11 -4.63
N VAL A 257 19.39 27.95 -5.83
CA VAL A 257 20.13 28.08 -7.12
C VAL A 257 20.19 29.54 -7.59
N ARG A 258 19.20 30.37 -7.26
CA ARG A 258 19.17 31.79 -7.68
C ARG A 258 20.33 32.66 -7.17
N PRO A 259 20.77 32.61 -5.91
CA PRO A 259 21.90 33.44 -5.44
C PRO A 259 23.25 32.99 -6.02
N ALA A 260 23.43 31.71 -6.37
CA ALA A 260 24.70 31.22 -6.93
C ALA A 260 24.96 31.71 -8.38
N LEU A 261 23.92 32.10 -9.09
CA LEU A 261 24.03 32.67 -10.46
C LEU A 261 24.17 34.20 -10.42
N ALA A 262 23.62 34.88 -9.40
CA ALA A 262 23.72 36.33 -9.23
C ALA A 262 25.15 36.80 -8.84
N GLY A 263 25.88 35.98 -8.06
CA GLY A 263 27.25 36.29 -7.64
C GLY A 263 28.36 36.05 -8.68
N ARG A 264 28.05 35.47 -9.84
CA ARG A 264 29.01 35.24 -10.93
C ARG A 264 29.03 36.34 -12.01
N GLY A 265 28.07 37.25 -11.98
CA GLY A 265 27.97 38.36 -12.92
C GLY A 265 28.88 39.55 -12.62
N ASP A 266 29.34 39.70 -11.37
CA ASP A 266 30.11 40.87 -10.93
C ASP A 266 31.63 40.67 -10.93
N ALA A 267 32.13 39.51 -11.35
CA ALA A 267 33.58 39.22 -11.40
C ALA A 267 34.21 39.35 -12.80
N VAL A 268 33.47 39.87 -13.78
CA VAL A 268 33.98 40.16 -15.15
C VAL A 268 33.54 41.58 -15.53
N ARG A 269 34.07 42.56 -14.82
CA ARG A 269 34.18 43.95 -15.30
C ARG A 269 35.50 44.55 -14.81
#